data_a9e83b57f05ff9b1f55910a24324fee1
#
_entry.id   a9e83b57f05ff9b1f55910a24324fee1
#
_cell.length_a   1.000
_cell.length_b   1.000
_cell.length_c   1.000
_cell.angle_alpha   90.00
_cell.angle_beta   90.00
_cell.angle_gamma   90.00
#
_symmetry.space_group_name_H-M   'P 1'
#
loop_
_entity.id
_entity.type
_entity.pdbx_description
1 polymer ?
#
loop_
_entity_poly.entity_id
_entity_poly.type
_entity_poly.pdbx_seq_one_letter_code
_entity_poly.pdbx_strand_id
1 'polypeptide(L)'
;MVDKLSSKRFEKIEYIEKGWSKDKKYCVTEKDGTKYLLRISTADRYENRKELFEMLKQVSCLGIPMCAPVEFGICDDDALFQSGVYSLQSWIDGDDLETMLPLLPETEQYVLGLKSGKILKQIHSLPAPDLQEEWVVRFNSKTDRVIEWYKGCGLRFDGDEYIFDYIEKNRKLLEERPQCFQHGDYHTGNMMLQNGELIIIDFDRYDFGDPWEEFNRINFCAKISPHFATGQLRGYFGASPSQGLSPSQGLSPSQGLEPPEEFFRLLAFYISVNTLAAIPWAIPYGQDDVNTMMQQTQDVLSWYNNMQNVFPSWYLKDNNPSIN
;
A
#
# COMPACT_ATOMS: atom_id res chain seq x y z
N MET A 1 -18.50 3.64 32.78
CA MET A 1 -19.31 3.33 31.60
C MET A 1 -18.50 3.80 30.41
N VAL A 2 -18.19 2.94 29.46
CA VAL A 2 -17.58 3.39 28.21
C VAL A 2 -18.70 4.11 27.45
N ASP A 3 -18.53 5.41 27.20
CA ASP A 3 -19.50 6.16 26.41
C ASP A 3 -19.54 5.53 25.00
N LYS A 4 -20.73 5.09 24.62
CA LYS A 4 -20.93 4.49 23.31
C LYS A 4 -21.22 5.58 22.28
N LEU A 5 -20.64 5.44 21.09
CA LEU A 5 -20.88 6.35 20.00
C LEU A 5 -22.33 6.27 19.53
N SER A 6 -22.97 7.44 19.44
CA SER A 6 -24.31 7.59 18.82
C SER A 6 -24.24 8.57 17.64
N SER A 7 -25.07 8.33 16.64
CA SER A 7 -25.21 9.23 15.47
C SER A 7 -25.58 10.66 15.86
N LYS A 8 -26.21 10.85 17.02
CA LYS A 8 -26.61 12.17 17.55
C LYS A 8 -25.43 13.10 17.89
N ARG A 9 -24.21 12.54 17.99
CA ARG A 9 -22.97 13.32 18.18
C ARG A 9 -22.70 14.26 17.00
N PHE A 10 -23.05 13.83 15.80
CA PHE A 10 -22.67 14.48 14.56
C PHE A 10 -23.81 15.34 14.01
N GLU A 11 -23.45 16.49 13.43
CA GLU A 11 -24.37 17.37 12.72
C GLU A 11 -24.67 16.86 11.31
N LYS A 12 -23.65 16.27 10.65
CA LYS A 12 -23.75 15.71 9.30
C LYS A 12 -23.11 14.34 9.24
N ILE A 13 -23.74 13.42 8.51
CA ILE A 13 -23.25 12.05 8.29
C ILE A 13 -23.46 11.71 6.82
N GLU A 14 -22.38 11.43 6.11
CA GLU A 14 -22.36 11.11 4.68
C GLU A 14 -21.75 9.74 4.48
N TYR A 15 -22.49 8.81 3.89
CA TYR A 15 -22.02 7.45 3.62
C TYR A 15 -20.98 7.45 2.48
N ILE A 16 -19.92 6.64 2.63
CA ILE A 16 -18.84 6.48 1.64
C ILE A 16 -18.93 5.08 1.07
N GLU A 17 -19.36 4.98 -0.19
CA GLU A 17 -19.46 3.68 -0.90
C GLU A 17 -18.11 3.16 -1.39
N LYS A 18 -17.11 4.04 -1.56
CA LYS A 18 -15.81 3.72 -2.17
C LYS A 18 -15.02 2.70 -1.33
N GLY A 19 -14.44 1.70 -2.01
CA GLY A 19 -13.47 0.73 -1.48
C GLY A 19 -14.05 -0.66 -1.22
N TRP A 20 -13.14 -1.61 -0.99
CA TRP A 20 -13.40 -3.05 -0.91
C TRP A 20 -13.64 -3.56 0.52
N SER A 21 -13.55 -2.68 1.51
CA SER A 21 -13.76 -3.05 2.93
C SER A 21 -15.23 -3.41 3.20
N LYS A 22 -15.46 -4.43 4.03
CA LYS A 22 -16.78 -4.76 4.55
C LYS A 22 -17.26 -3.78 5.63
N ASP A 23 -16.39 -2.90 6.12
CA ASP A 23 -16.75 -1.89 7.11
C ASP A 23 -17.63 -0.82 6.47
N LYS A 24 -18.60 -0.33 7.21
CA LYS A 24 -19.34 0.87 6.83
C LYS A 24 -18.46 2.09 7.08
N LYS A 25 -18.35 2.97 6.10
CA LYS A 25 -17.54 4.18 6.17
C LYS A 25 -18.41 5.42 6.01
N TYR A 26 -18.12 6.45 6.79
CA TYR A 26 -18.84 7.70 6.75
C TYR A 26 -17.87 8.89 6.90
N CYS A 27 -18.14 9.98 6.17
CA CYS A 27 -17.65 11.28 6.53
C CYS A 27 -18.61 11.86 7.55
N VAL A 28 -18.14 12.13 8.75
CA VAL A 28 -18.96 12.70 9.83
C VAL A 28 -18.44 14.08 10.19
N THR A 29 -19.37 15.03 10.45
CA THR A 29 -19.03 16.40 10.84
C THR A 29 -19.60 16.69 12.22
N GLU A 30 -18.77 17.13 13.14
CA GLU A 30 -19.21 17.60 14.46
C GLU A 30 -19.80 19.03 14.38
N LYS A 31 -20.44 19.48 15.46
CA LYS A 31 -21.11 20.79 15.54
C LYS A 31 -20.16 22.00 15.37
N ASP A 32 -18.88 21.81 15.62
CA ASP A 32 -17.83 22.82 15.42
C ASP A 32 -17.27 22.84 13.97
N GLY A 33 -17.81 21.97 13.10
CA GLY A 33 -17.37 21.83 11.72
C GLY A 33 -16.22 20.85 11.50
N THR A 34 -15.67 20.25 12.56
CA THR A 34 -14.58 19.26 12.44
C THR A 34 -15.09 18.00 11.77
N LYS A 35 -14.36 17.53 10.76
CA LYS A 35 -14.69 16.32 9.99
C LYS A 35 -13.82 15.14 10.41
N TYR A 36 -14.40 13.95 10.37
CA TYR A 36 -13.71 12.68 10.61
C TYR A 36 -14.15 11.61 9.61
N LEU A 37 -13.26 10.67 9.35
CA LEU A 37 -13.59 9.37 8.78
C LEU A 37 -14.07 8.46 9.92
N LEU A 38 -15.33 8.08 9.92
CA LEU A 38 -15.89 7.08 10.82
C LEU A 38 -15.95 5.74 10.09
N ARG A 39 -15.34 4.71 10.69
CA ARG A 39 -15.45 3.31 10.24
C ARG A 39 -16.18 2.51 11.30
N ILE A 40 -17.17 1.70 10.87
CA ILE A 40 -17.94 0.81 11.75
C ILE A 40 -17.79 -0.62 11.23
N SER A 41 -17.24 -1.47 12.07
CA SER A 41 -17.09 -2.92 11.86
C SER A 41 -18.06 -3.70 12.74
N THR A 42 -18.31 -4.97 12.42
CA THR A 42 -19.09 -5.88 13.27
C THR A 42 -18.41 -6.14 14.61
N ALA A 43 -19.20 -6.42 15.66
CA ALA A 43 -18.71 -6.55 17.03
C ALA A 43 -17.68 -7.68 17.24
N ASP A 44 -17.74 -8.75 16.44
CA ASP A 44 -16.78 -9.86 16.45
C ASP A 44 -15.37 -9.45 16.05
N ARG A 45 -15.20 -8.29 15.40
CA ARG A 45 -13.91 -7.74 15.00
C ARG A 45 -13.26 -6.84 16.04
N TYR A 46 -13.80 -6.74 17.26
CA TYR A 46 -13.35 -5.80 18.29
C TYR A 46 -11.83 -5.87 18.54
N GLU A 47 -11.29 -7.05 18.83
CA GLU A 47 -9.86 -7.20 19.17
C GLU A 47 -8.96 -6.84 17.96
N ASN A 48 -9.31 -7.31 16.78
CA ASN A 48 -8.57 -7.00 15.55
C ASN A 48 -8.57 -5.48 15.25
N ARG A 49 -9.73 -4.81 15.42
CA ARG A 49 -9.83 -3.37 15.17
C ARG A 49 -9.15 -2.53 16.24
N LYS A 50 -9.15 -3.00 17.47
CA LYS A 50 -8.40 -2.38 18.57
C LYS A 50 -6.90 -2.47 18.33
N GLU A 51 -6.41 -3.64 17.95
CA GLU A 51 -5.00 -3.85 17.62
C GLU A 51 -4.57 -2.93 16.47
N LEU A 52 -5.33 -2.88 15.37
CA LEU A 52 -5.08 -1.94 14.27
C LEU A 52 -5.04 -0.49 14.75
N PHE A 53 -5.99 -0.08 15.59
CA PHE A 53 -6.04 1.29 16.12
C PHE A 53 -4.80 1.63 16.95
N GLU A 54 -4.33 0.71 17.79
CA GLU A 54 -3.10 0.90 18.58
C GLU A 54 -1.85 0.94 17.66
N MET A 55 -1.81 0.15 16.60
CA MET A 55 -0.74 0.22 15.60
C MET A 55 -0.76 1.57 14.87
N LEU A 56 -1.92 2.06 14.46
CA LEU A 56 -2.05 3.38 13.83
C LEU A 56 -1.54 4.51 14.72
N LYS A 57 -1.73 4.42 16.03
CA LYS A 57 -1.16 5.38 16.99
C LYS A 57 0.37 5.36 16.96
N GLN A 58 0.98 4.18 16.89
CA GLN A 58 2.44 4.05 16.78
C GLN A 58 2.94 4.65 15.46
N VAL A 59 2.27 4.33 14.34
CA VAL A 59 2.62 4.90 13.02
C VAL A 59 2.48 6.43 13.04
N SER A 60 1.43 6.97 13.65
CA SER A 60 1.23 8.42 13.73
C SER A 60 2.33 9.14 14.54
N CYS A 61 2.95 8.46 15.51
CA CYS A 61 4.09 8.99 16.27
C CYS A 61 5.36 9.16 15.41
N LEU A 62 5.42 8.55 14.22
CA LEU A 62 6.51 8.78 13.26
C LEU A 62 6.46 10.17 12.62
N GLY A 63 5.37 10.91 12.79
CA GLY A 63 5.17 12.23 12.20
C GLY A 63 4.97 12.21 10.66
N ILE A 64 4.59 11.07 10.09
CA ILE A 64 4.27 10.96 8.67
C ILE A 64 2.89 11.57 8.37
N PRO A 65 2.69 12.14 7.17
CA PRO A 65 1.39 12.59 6.73
C PRO A 65 0.45 11.39 6.51
N MET A 66 -0.56 11.24 7.37
CA MET A 66 -1.50 10.12 7.30
C MET A 66 -2.89 10.48 7.83
N CYS A 67 -3.87 9.66 7.50
CA CYS A 67 -5.16 9.66 8.17
C CYS A 67 -4.96 9.18 9.62
N ALA A 68 -4.87 10.13 10.57
CA ALA A 68 -4.45 9.83 11.94
C ALA A 68 -5.60 9.24 12.78
N PRO A 69 -5.33 8.27 13.66
CA PRO A 69 -6.33 7.72 14.59
C PRO A 69 -6.72 8.77 15.65
N VAL A 70 -8.02 8.92 15.90
CA VAL A 70 -8.58 9.90 16.84
C VAL A 70 -9.25 9.21 18.02
N GLU A 71 -10.16 8.29 17.75
CA GLU A 71 -10.97 7.64 18.78
C GLU A 71 -11.36 6.22 18.37
N PHE A 72 -11.47 5.32 19.35
CA PHE A 72 -11.88 3.94 19.17
C PHE A 72 -12.85 3.52 20.26
N GLY A 73 -13.89 2.75 19.91
CA GLY A 73 -14.85 2.27 20.90
C GLY A 73 -15.98 1.44 20.32
N ILE A 74 -17.07 1.38 21.08
CA ILE A 74 -18.27 0.62 20.73
C ILE A 74 -19.35 1.59 20.25
N CYS A 75 -20.00 1.22 19.16
CA CYS A 75 -21.11 1.96 18.57
C CYS A 75 -22.45 1.37 19.06
N ASP A 76 -23.39 2.24 19.41
CA ASP A 76 -24.76 1.82 19.73
C ASP A 76 -25.56 1.54 18.44
N ASP A 77 -26.57 0.70 18.58
CA ASP A 77 -27.59 0.54 17.54
C ASP A 77 -28.56 1.73 17.61
N ASP A 78 -28.56 2.53 16.57
CA ASP A 78 -29.46 3.67 16.44
C ASP A 78 -30.02 3.76 14.99
N ALA A 79 -30.71 4.84 14.68
CA ALA A 79 -31.37 5.01 13.38
C ALA A 79 -30.42 4.98 12.16
N LEU A 80 -29.12 5.26 12.35
CA LEU A 80 -28.11 5.38 11.28
C LEU A 80 -26.99 4.35 11.43
N PHE A 81 -26.59 4.03 12.67
CA PHE A 81 -25.48 3.11 12.93
C PHE A 81 -26.02 1.77 13.44
N GLN A 82 -25.38 0.69 13.01
CA GLN A 82 -25.58 -0.64 13.60
C GLN A 82 -24.64 -0.82 14.77
N SER A 83 -25.05 -1.58 15.79
CA SER A 83 -24.18 -1.96 16.90
C SER A 83 -22.92 -2.63 16.39
N GLY A 84 -21.77 -2.17 16.87
CA GLY A 84 -20.48 -2.67 16.42
C GLY A 84 -19.30 -1.98 17.10
N VAL A 85 -18.17 -2.03 16.43
CA VAL A 85 -16.92 -1.38 16.83
C VAL A 85 -16.66 -0.23 15.87
N TYR A 86 -16.31 0.94 16.40
CA TYR A 86 -15.98 2.07 15.57
C TYR A 86 -14.53 2.54 15.76
N SER A 87 -13.99 3.16 14.71
CA SER A 87 -12.81 4.01 14.79
C SER A 87 -13.09 5.34 14.10
N LEU A 88 -12.69 6.43 14.74
CA LEU A 88 -12.61 7.76 14.14
C LEU A 88 -11.17 8.04 13.75
N GLN A 89 -11.00 8.57 12.55
CA GLN A 89 -9.71 9.02 12.03
C GLN A 89 -9.86 10.44 11.48
N SER A 90 -8.77 11.20 11.40
CA SER A 90 -8.81 12.53 10.82
C SER A 90 -9.31 12.47 9.37
N TRP A 91 -10.18 13.40 9.00
CA TRP A 91 -10.62 13.55 7.61
C TRP A 91 -9.54 14.21 6.77
N ILE A 92 -9.32 13.71 5.58
CA ILE A 92 -8.41 14.28 4.60
C ILE A 92 -9.25 14.94 3.50
N ASP A 93 -9.15 16.24 3.41
CA ASP A 93 -9.87 17.05 2.40
C ASP A 93 -8.96 17.25 1.17
N GLY A 94 -8.71 16.15 0.48
CA GLY A 94 -7.80 16.06 -0.66
C GLY A 94 -8.36 15.21 -1.79
N ASP A 95 -7.62 15.16 -2.88
CA ASP A 95 -7.97 14.38 -4.07
C ASP A 95 -7.22 13.03 -4.07
N ASP A 96 -7.83 12.02 -4.68
CA ASP A 96 -7.17 10.71 -4.89
C ASP A 96 -5.92 10.87 -5.75
N LEU A 97 -4.78 10.42 -5.25
CA LEU A 97 -3.52 10.52 -6.00
C LEU A 97 -3.59 9.77 -7.33
N GLU A 98 -4.24 8.62 -7.36
CA GLU A 98 -4.40 7.81 -8.57
C GLU A 98 -5.04 8.61 -9.72
N THR A 99 -6.00 9.49 -9.40
CA THR A 99 -6.70 10.35 -10.38
C THR A 99 -5.86 11.59 -10.73
N MET A 100 -5.18 12.17 -9.74
CA MET A 100 -4.44 13.41 -9.93
C MET A 100 -3.09 13.20 -10.60
N LEU A 101 -2.43 12.09 -10.32
CA LEU A 101 -1.05 11.84 -10.75
C LEU A 101 -0.85 11.96 -12.27
N PRO A 102 -1.73 11.40 -13.15
CA PRO A 102 -1.58 11.57 -14.59
C PRO A 102 -1.73 13.01 -15.11
N LEU A 103 -2.31 13.89 -14.31
CA LEU A 103 -2.53 15.30 -14.66
C LEU A 103 -1.33 16.19 -14.33
N LEU A 104 -0.38 15.69 -13.55
CA LEU A 104 0.80 16.44 -13.12
C LEU A 104 1.95 16.28 -14.13
N PRO A 105 2.86 17.26 -14.21
CA PRO A 105 4.13 17.09 -14.95
C PRO A 105 4.94 15.90 -14.43
N GLU A 106 5.68 15.23 -15.31
CA GLU A 106 6.50 14.05 -14.98
C GLU A 106 7.50 14.32 -13.83
N THR A 107 8.04 15.54 -13.78
CA THR A 107 8.91 15.99 -12.69
C THR A 107 8.21 16.02 -11.33
N GLU A 108 6.96 16.49 -11.30
CA GLU A 108 6.16 16.51 -10.06
C GLU A 108 5.76 15.08 -9.66
N GLN A 109 5.36 14.24 -10.62
CA GLN A 109 5.11 12.81 -10.39
C GLN A 109 6.32 12.14 -9.74
N TYR A 110 7.52 12.39 -10.26
CA TYR A 110 8.77 11.86 -9.71
C TYR A 110 9.05 12.38 -8.29
N VAL A 111 8.86 13.67 -8.02
CA VAL A 111 9.05 14.26 -6.68
C VAL A 111 8.06 13.68 -5.67
N LEU A 112 6.80 13.49 -6.05
CA LEU A 112 5.81 12.79 -5.21
C LEU A 112 6.23 11.35 -4.93
N GLY A 113 6.77 10.66 -5.93
CA GLY A 113 7.37 9.34 -5.76
C GLY A 113 8.50 9.34 -4.73
N LEU A 114 9.45 10.29 -4.82
CA LEU A 114 10.52 10.44 -3.82
C LEU A 114 9.98 10.63 -2.40
N LYS A 115 8.94 11.47 -2.24
CA LYS A 115 8.28 11.68 -0.95
C LYS A 115 7.63 10.37 -0.45
N SER A 116 6.91 9.67 -1.32
CA SER A 116 6.29 8.38 -1.01
C SER A 116 7.31 7.35 -0.52
N GLY A 117 8.41 7.18 -1.24
CA GLY A 117 9.48 6.26 -0.82
C GLY A 117 10.09 6.60 0.55
N LYS A 118 10.29 7.89 0.84
CA LYS A 118 10.77 8.35 2.16
C LYS A 118 9.78 8.05 3.27
N ILE A 119 8.49 8.29 3.04
CA ILE A 119 7.42 7.97 4.01
C ILE A 119 7.40 6.47 4.27
N LEU A 120 7.46 5.64 3.23
CA LEU A 120 7.49 4.19 3.38
C LEU A 120 8.70 3.73 4.20
N LYS A 121 9.87 4.32 3.99
CA LYS A 121 11.06 4.02 4.80
C LYS A 121 10.88 4.37 6.28
N GLN A 122 10.17 5.46 6.58
CA GLN A 122 9.81 5.81 7.97
C GLN A 122 8.83 4.79 8.56
N ILE A 123 7.81 4.36 7.81
CA ILE A 123 6.88 3.29 8.23
C ILE A 123 7.66 2.02 8.58
N HIS A 124 8.59 1.60 7.74
CA HIS A 124 9.44 0.42 7.94
C HIS A 124 10.47 0.56 9.06
N SER A 125 10.57 1.73 9.73
CA SER A 125 11.41 1.87 10.93
C SER A 125 10.77 1.25 12.18
N LEU A 126 9.47 0.92 12.14
CA LEU A 126 8.81 0.19 13.20
C LEU A 126 9.19 -1.30 13.11
N PRO A 127 9.79 -1.89 14.16
CA PRO A 127 10.23 -3.28 14.12
C PRO A 127 9.04 -4.24 14.13
N ALA A 128 9.27 -5.44 13.59
CA ALA A 128 8.37 -6.57 13.82
C ALA A 128 8.47 -7.06 15.29
N PRO A 129 7.44 -7.78 15.81
CA PRO A 129 7.51 -8.42 17.12
C PRO A 129 8.68 -9.41 17.22
N ASP A 130 9.31 -9.52 18.39
CA ASP A 130 10.50 -10.36 18.62
C ASP A 130 10.28 -11.86 18.31
N LEU A 131 9.02 -12.34 18.45
CA LEU A 131 8.66 -13.75 18.24
C LEU A 131 8.07 -14.02 16.85
N GLN A 132 8.38 -13.18 15.87
CA GLN A 132 7.92 -13.38 14.50
C GLN A 132 8.64 -14.59 13.87
N GLU A 133 7.89 -15.50 13.23
CA GLU A 133 8.46 -16.60 12.46
C GLU A 133 9.36 -16.07 11.33
N GLU A 134 10.44 -16.77 11.00
CA GLU A 134 11.36 -16.35 9.95
C GLU A 134 10.64 -16.11 8.62
N TRP A 135 11.04 -15.04 7.94
CA TRP A 135 10.39 -14.63 6.70
C TRP A 135 10.41 -15.70 5.62
N VAL A 136 11.52 -16.40 5.48
CA VAL A 136 11.67 -17.49 4.49
C VAL A 136 10.63 -18.58 4.69
N VAL A 137 10.29 -18.93 5.92
CA VAL A 137 9.28 -19.96 6.25
C VAL A 137 7.87 -19.43 5.95
N ARG A 138 7.57 -18.24 6.47
CA ARG A 138 6.25 -17.60 6.26
C ARG A 138 5.95 -17.38 4.79
N PHE A 139 6.90 -16.79 4.05
CA PHE A 139 6.64 -16.41 2.66
C PHE A 139 6.64 -17.60 1.72
N ASN A 140 7.47 -18.63 1.94
CA ASN A 140 7.36 -19.87 1.18
C ASN A 140 6.01 -20.56 1.39
N SER A 141 5.52 -20.62 2.63
CA SER A 141 4.18 -21.16 2.92
C SER A 141 3.07 -20.34 2.24
N LYS A 142 3.20 -19.00 2.20
CA LYS A 142 2.30 -18.12 1.43
C LYS A 142 2.37 -18.42 -0.07
N THR A 143 3.59 -18.54 -0.60
CA THR A 143 3.83 -18.83 -2.01
C THR A 143 3.20 -20.15 -2.45
N ASP A 144 3.38 -21.21 -1.68
CA ASP A 144 2.81 -22.53 -1.99
C ASP A 144 1.28 -22.49 -1.99
N ARG A 145 0.66 -21.84 -0.99
CA ARG A 145 -0.80 -21.63 -0.97
C ARG A 145 -1.31 -20.83 -2.17
N VAL A 146 -0.56 -19.80 -2.59
CA VAL A 146 -0.93 -18.99 -3.77
C VAL A 146 -0.84 -19.83 -5.05
N ILE A 147 0.20 -20.63 -5.20
CA ILE A 147 0.37 -21.55 -6.34
C ILE A 147 -0.80 -22.54 -6.40
N GLU A 148 -1.15 -23.16 -5.27
CA GLU A 148 -2.29 -24.07 -5.18
C GLU A 148 -3.62 -23.39 -5.51
N TRP A 149 -3.83 -22.20 -4.97
CA TRP A 149 -5.03 -21.40 -5.22
C TRP A 149 -5.17 -21.04 -6.69
N TYR A 150 -4.08 -20.56 -7.32
CA TYR A 150 -4.06 -20.27 -8.75
C TYR A 150 -4.31 -21.54 -9.59
N LYS A 151 -3.63 -22.66 -9.27
CA LYS A 151 -3.87 -23.93 -9.97
C LYS A 151 -5.29 -24.45 -9.85
N GLY A 152 -5.94 -24.20 -8.71
CA GLY A 152 -7.29 -24.63 -8.41
C GLY A 152 -8.39 -23.72 -8.96
N CYS A 153 -8.10 -22.49 -9.39
CA CYS A 153 -9.14 -21.53 -9.80
C CYS A 153 -9.75 -21.77 -11.18
N GLY A 154 -9.18 -22.67 -11.99
CA GLY A 154 -9.69 -23.02 -13.32
C GLY A 154 -9.35 -22.02 -14.44
N LEU A 155 -8.65 -20.94 -14.12
CA LEU A 155 -8.20 -19.94 -15.10
C LEU A 155 -6.67 -19.99 -15.27
N ARG A 156 -6.22 -19.66 -16.48
CA ARG A 156 -4.80 -19.56 -16.83
C ARG A 156 -4.57 -18.33 -17.68
N PHE A 157 -3.39 -17.72 -17.60
CA PHE A 157 -2.93 -16.70 -18.53
C PHE A 157 -1.73 -17.20 -19.33
N ASP A 158 -1.58 -16.70 -20.54
CA ASP A 158 -0.46 -17.06 -21.41
C ASP A 158 0.85 -16.58 -20.79
N GLY A 159 1.84 -17.49 -20.66
CA GLY A 159 3.15 -17.19 -20.09
C GLY A 159 3.23 -17.42 -18.56
N ASP A 160 2.23 -18.06 -17.93
CA ASP A 160 2.27 -18.37 -16.50
C ASP A 160 3.47 -19.29 -16.13
N GLU A 161 3.95 -20.09 -17.09
CA GLU A 161 5.15 -20.92 -16.91
C GLU A 161 6.41 -20.11 -16.59
N TYR A 162 6.56 -18.90 -17.15
CA TYR A 162 7.69 -18.02 -16.83
C TYR A 162 7.64 -17.55 -15.38
N ILE A 163 6.43 -17.26 -14.88
CA ILE A 163 6.21 -16.87 -13.49
C ILE A 163 6.55 -18.03 -12.54
N PHE A 164 6.04 -19.24 -12.81
CA PHE A 164 6.37 -20.43 -12.01
C PHE A 164 7.87 -20.72 -11.99
N ASP A 165 8.49 -20.70 -13.15
CA ASP A 165 9.93 -20.92 -13.31
C ASP A 165 10.74 -19.91 -12.50
N TYR A 166 10.35 -18.64 -12.54
CA TYR A 166 11.03 -17.59 -11.81
C TYR A 166 10.91 -17.78 -10.30
N ILE A 167 9.70 -18.09 -9.80
CA ILE A 167 9.47 -18.38 -8.39
C ILE A 167 10.36 -19.52 -7.93
N GLU A 168 10.32 -20.67 -8.60
CA GLU A 168 11.07 -21.85 -8.16
C GLU A 168 12.58 -21.64 -8.17
N LYS A 169 13.11 -20.92 -9.13
CA LYS A 169 14.56 -20.63 -9.23
C LYS A 169 15.06 -19.64 -8.18
N ASN A 170 14.16 -18.83 -7.60
CA ASN A 170 14.56 -17.67 -6.79
C ASN A 170 14.09 -17.72 -5.32
N ARG A 171 13.49 -18.84 -4.84
CA ARG A 171 13.02 -18.99 -3.44
C ARG A 171 14.11 -18.69 -2.39
N LYS A 172 15.37 -18.98 -2.70
CA LYS A 172 16.51 -18.69 -1.82
C LYS A 172 16.74 -17.20 -1.54
N LEU A 173 16.19 -16.28 -2.37
CA LEU A 173 16.27 -14.84 -2.12
C LEU A 173 15.51 -14.41 -0.86
N LEU A 174 14.68 -15.29 -0.30
CA LEU A 174 13.92 -15.05 0.94
C LEU A 174 14.75 -15.32 2.21
N GLU A 175 15.94 -15.93 2.08
CA GLU A 175 16.79 -16.24 3.21
C GLU A 175 17.32 -14.96 3.88
N GLU A 176 17.45 -14.98 5.22
CA GLU A 176 17.99 -13.90 6.03
C GLU A 176 17.32 -12.51 5.83
N ARG A 177 16.07 -12.48 5.32
CA ARG A 177 15.36 -11.21 5.14
C ARG A 177 14.87 -10.66 6.48
N PRO A 178 15.14 -9.36 6.76
CA PRO A 178 14.62 -8.71 7.96
C PRO A 178 13.11 -8.57 7.89
N GLN A 179 12.47 -8.36 9.03
CA GLN A 179 11.03 -8.08 9.10
C GLN A 179 10.78 -6.76 9.85
N CYS A 180 9.83 -6.00 9.36
CA CYS A 180 9.38 -4.74 9.94
C CYS A 180 7.86 -4.61 9.79
N PHE A 181 7.28 -3.57 10.39
CA PHE A 181 5.89 -3.19 10.11
C PHE A 181 5.74 -2.77 8.66
N GLN A 182 4.70 -3.28 7.99
CA GLN A 182 4.32 -2.96 6.62
C GLN A 182 2.92 -2.31 6.60
N HIS A 183 2.70 -1.40 5.68
CA HIS A 183 1.36 -0.88 5.39
C HIS A 183 0.45 -1.99 4.83
N GLY A 184 1.01 -2.92 4.07
CA GLY A 184 0.35 -4.10 3.50
C GLY A 184 -0.40 -3.85 2.20
N ASP A 185 -0.58 -2.58 1.79
CA ASP A 185 -1.24 -2.22 0.53
C ASP A 185 -0.76 -0.84 0.01
N TYR A 186 0.56 -0.62 -0.03
CA TYR A 186 1.18 0.66 -0.32
C TYR A 186 1.25 0.96 -1.81
N HIS A 187 0.21 1.63 -2.34
CA HIS A 187 0.14 2.06 -3.74
C HIS A 187 -0.67 3.36 -3.88
N THR A 188 -0.69 3.95 -5.09
CA THR A 188 -1.33 5.25 -5.38
C THR A 188 -2.81 5.32 -5.02
N GLY A 189 -3.55 4.20 -5.07
CA GLY A 189 -4.96 4.13 -4.67
C GLY A 189 -5.19 4.30 -3.16
N ASN A 190 -4.14 4.15 -2.34
CA ASN A 190 -4.15 4.38 -0.89
C ASN A 190 -3.36 5.64 -0.50
N MET A 191 -3.31 6.61 -1.40
CA MET A 191 -2.66 7.90 -1.21
C MET A 191 -3.59 9.04 -1.67
N MET A 192 -3.55 10.14 -0.94
CA MET A 192 -4.28 11.37 -1.29
C MET A 192 -3.30 12.53 -1.45
N LEU A 193 -3.69 13.50 -2.27
CA LEU A 193 -2.95 14.75 -2.44
C LEU A 193 -3.76 15.89 -1.82
N GLN A 194 -3.23 16.51 -0.75
CA GLN A 194 -3.85 17.66 -0.08
C GLN A 194 -2.88 18.83 -0.07
N ASN A 195 -3.22 19.93 -0.74
CA ASN A 195 -2.37 21.13 -0.82
C ASN A 195 -0.92 20.85 -1.28
N GLY A 196 -0.72 19.89 -2.21
CA GLY A 196 0.59 19.48 -2.71
C GLY A 196 1.37 18.53 -1.77
N GLU A 197 0.74 18.11 -0.67
CA GLU A 197 1.28 17.12 0.26
C GLU A 197 0.68 15.74 0.04
N LEU A 198 1.53 14.73 0.09
CA LEU A 198 1.12 13.33 -0.02
C LEU A 198 0.67 12.81 1.34
N ILE A 199 -0.55 12.30 1.41
CA ILE A 199 -1.14 11.73 2.64
C ILE A 199 -1.38 10.24 2.44
N ILE A 200 -0.92 9.41 3.38
CA ILE A 200 -1.11 7.95 3.34
C ILE A 200 -2.39 7.58 4.07
N ILE A 201 -3.19 6.70 3.47
CA ILE A 201 -4.47 6.23 4.01
C ILE A 201 -4.55 4.70 3.94
N ASP A 202 -5.50 4.13 4.68
CA ASP A 202 -5.93 2.72 4.61
C ASP A 202 -4.88 1.66 4.98
N PHE A 203 -4.48 1.63 6.24
CA PHE A 203 -3.59 0.61 6.84
C PHE A 203 -4.31 -0.71 7.21
N ASP A 204 -5.50 -0.98 6.69
CA ASP A 204 -6.30 -2.16 7.07
C ASP A 204 -5.63 -3.51 6.80
N ARG A 205 -4.64 -3.53 5.93
CA ARG A 205 -3.90 -4.73 5.52
C ARG A 205 -2.49 -4.82 6.12
N TYR A 206 -2.20 -4.01 7.16
CA TYR A 206 -0.89 -4.05 7.78
C TYR A 206 -0.45 -5.47 8.16
N ASP A 207 0.82 -5.73 8.05
CA ASP A 207 1.47 -6.99 8.46
C ASP A 207 2.88 -6.67 8.96
N PHE A 208 3.59 -7.69 9.37
CA PHE A 208 5.02 -7.63 9.66
C PHE A 208 5.75 -8.54 8.68
N GLY A 209 6.65 -7.99 7.89
CA GLY A 209 7.32 -8.75 6.84
C GLY A 209 8.57 -8.09 6.29
N ASP A 210 9.13 -8.68 5.24
CA ASP A 210 10.27 -8.08 4.55
C ASP A 210 9.91 -6.70 3.99
N PRO A 211 10.65 -5.63 4.37
CA PRO A 211 10.39 -4.29 3.86
C PRO A 211 10.39 -4.18 2.33
N TRP A 212 11.03 -5.10 1.63
CA TRP A 212 11.03 -5.10 0.16
C TRP A 212 9.79 -5.79 -0.44
N GLU A 213 9.13 -6.64 0.32
CA GLU A 213 7.86 -7.26 -0.11
C GLU A 213 6.75 -6.22 -0.28
N GLU A 214 6.74 -5.15 0.50
CA GLU A 214 5.78 -4.05 0.39
C GLU A 214 5.70 -3.48 -1.04
N PHE A 215 6.81 -3.49 -1.78
CA PHE A 215 6.84 -3.03 -3.17
C PHE A 215 6.15 -3.95 -4.18
N ASN A 216 5.58 -5.08 -3.76
CA ASN A 216 4.83 -5.95 -4.68
C ASN A 216 3.65 -5.24 -5.37
N ARG A 217 3.18 -4.11 -4.81
CA ARG A 217 2.11 -3.25 -5.35
C ARG A 217 2.61 -2.14 -6.28
N ILE A 218 3.92 -1.99 -6.44
CA ILE A 218 4.50 -0.90 -7.25
C ILE A 218 4.06 -0.96 -8.72
N ASN A 219 3.65 -2.12 -9.19
CA ASN A 219 3.10 -2.30 -10.53
C ASN A 219 1.86 -1.43 -10.79
N PHE A 220 0.99 -1.24 -9.79
CA PHE A 220 -0.15 -0.33 -9.89
C PHE A 220 0.31 1.11 -10.06
N CYS A 221 1.34 1.51 -9.30
CA CYS A 221 1.95 2.83 -9.42
C CYS A 221 2.62 3.01 -10.80
N ALA A 222 3.38 2.02 -11.25
CA ALA A 222 4.11 2.07 -12.51
C ALA A 222 3.19 2.12 -13.74
N LYS A 223 2.02 1.47 -13.67
CA LYS A 223 1.01 1.52 -14.73
C LYS A 223 0.45 2.93 -14.93
N ILE A 224 0.34 3.70 -13.85
CA ILE A 224 -0.15 5.08 -13.88
C ILE A 224 0.98 6.04 -14.22
N SER A 225 2.13 5.89 -13.56
CA SER A 225 3.31 6.75 -13.72
C SER A 225 4.61 6.00 -13.45
N PRO A 226 5.37 5.66 -14.50
CA PRO A 226 6.75 5.18 -14.35
C PRO A 226 7.65 6.16 -13.57
N HIS A 227 7.40 7.47 -13.70
CA HIS A 227 8.14 8.50 -12.98
C HIS A 227 7.90 8.44 -11.48
N PHE A 228 6.63 8.32 -11.06
CA PHE A 228 6.28 8.15 -9.65
C PHE A 228 6.89 6.86 -9.08
N ALA A 229 6.71 5.72 -9.76
CA ALA A 229 7.24 4.43 -9.30
C ALA A 229 8.76 4.43 -9.18
N THR A 230 9.48 5.02 -10.16
CA THR A 230 10.94 5.19 -10.10
C THR A 230 11.33 6.10 -8.93
N GLY A 231 10.61 7.22 -8.75
CA GLY A 231 10.81 8.12 -7.63
C GLY A 231 10.60 7.44 -6.28
N GLN A 232 9.55 6.60 -6.15
CA GLN A 232 9.26 5.86 -4.92
C GLN A 232 10.41 4.93 -4.53
N LEU A 233 10.96 4.16 -5.47
CA LEU A 233 12.13 3.33 -5.22
C LEU A 233 13.33 4.18 -4.79
N ARG A 234 13.68 5.22 -5.56
CA ARG A 234 14.84 6.07 -5.24
C ARG A 234 14.68 6.81 -3.92
N GLY A 235 13.47 7.28 -3.60
CA GLY A 235 13.16 7.90 -2.31
C GLY A 235 13.37 6.97 -1.13
N TYR A 236 13.00 5.71 -1.28
CA TYR A 236 13.19 4.69 -0.27
C TYR A 236 14.67 4.35 -0.03
N PHE A 237 15.44 4.14 -1.08
CA PHE A 237 16.85 3.77 -0.97
C PHE A 237 17.79 4.96 -0.73
N GLY A 238 17.43 6.16 -1.22
CA GLY A 238 18.25 7.36 -1.16
C GLY A 238 18.16 8.17 0.13
N ALA A 239 17.17 7.94 0.98
CA ALA A 239 16.93 8.76 2.18
C ALA A 239 17.65 8.18 3.40
N SER A 240 18.82 8.74 3.74
CA SER A 240 19.30 8.68 5.12
C SER A 240 18.52 9.71 5.96
N PRO A 241 17.91 9.33 7.10
CA PRO A 241 17.18 10.27 7.98
C PRO A 241 18.07 11.38 8.56
N SER A 242 19.40 11.20 8.53
CA SER A 242 20.37 12.10 9.12
C SER A 242 20.82 13.27 8.21
N GLN A 243 20.37 13.33 6.98
CA GLN A 243 20.67 14.48 6.10
C GLN A 243 19.42 15.36 6.00
N GLY A 244 19.29 16.30 6.94
CA GLY A 244 18.29 17.36 6.92
C GLY A 244 18.38 18.16 5.64
N LEU A 245 17.52 17.89 4.68
CA LEU A 245 17.36 18.69 3.48
C LEU A 245 16.47 19.88 3.80
N SER A 246 17.04 21.09 3.73
CA SER A 246 16.26 22.33 3.77
C SER A 246 15.27 22.35 2.58
N PRO A 247 14.01 22.74 2.77
CA PRO A 247 13.00 22.82 1.71
C PRO A 247 13.37 23.72 0.52
N SER A 248 14.37 24.56 0.66
CA SER A 248 14.82 25.53 -0.35
C SER A 248 15.95 25.03 -1.26
N GLN A 249 16.51 23.86 -1.01
CA GLN A 249 17.50 23.27 -1.90
C GLN A 249 16.81 22.28 -2.83
N GLY A 250 16.66 22.65 -4.11
CA GLY A 250 16.11 21.80 -5.16
C GLY A 250 16.79 20.43 -5.13
N LEU A 251 15.98 19.37 -5.03
CA LEU A 251 16.46 17.99 -5.06
C LEU A 251 17.18 17.75 -6.40
N SER A 252 18.49 17.62 -6.37
CA SER A 252 19.23 17.14 -7.53
C SER A 252 18.86 15.67 -7.78
N PRO A 253 18.45 15.31 -9.00
CA PRO A 253 18.11 13.94 -9.36
C PRO A 253 19.22 12.91 -9.12
N SER A 254 20.47 13.37 -9.01
CA SER A 254 21.68 12.55 -8.80
C SER A 254 21.94 12.15 -7.33
N GLN A 255 21.08 12.51 -6.38
CA GLN A 255 21.30 12.23 -4.96
C GLN A 255 20.48 11.05 -4.40
N GLY A 256 19.67 10.37 -5.21
CA GLY A 256 19.02 9.12 -4.84
C GLY A 256 20.00 7.95 -5.04
N LEU A 257 20.22 7.13 -4.01
CA LEU A 257 20.91 5.86 -4.21
C LEU A 257 20.05 4.95 -5.07
N GLU A 258 20.63 4.43 -6.16
CA GLU A 258 19.96 3.43 -6.97
C GLU A 258 19.66 2.18 -6.11
N PRO A 259 18.47 1.57 -6.24
CA PRO A 259 18.21 0.30 -5.59
C PRO A 259 19.23 -0.75 -6.05
N PRO A 260 19.71 -1.63 -5.16
CA PRO A 260 20.65 -2.68 -5.55
C PRO A 260 19.99 -3.70 -6.49
N GLU A 261 20.77 -4.34 -7.36
CA GLU A 261 20.24 -5.35 -8.29
C GLU A 261 19.50 -6.48 -7.57
N GLU A 262 19.98 -6.87 -6.40
CA GLU A 262 19.33 -7.87 -5.55
C GLU A 262 17.89 -7.50 -5.18
N PHE A 263 17.62 -6.21 -4.92
CA PHE A 263 16.26 -5.72 -4.69
C PHE A 263 15.37 -6.01 -5.89
N PHE A 264 15.83 -5.73 -7.12
CA PHE A 264 15.01 -5.96 -8.31
C PHE A 264 14.75 -7.45 -8.57
N ARG A 265 15.71 -8.31 -8.27
CA ARG A 265 15.52 -9.77 -8.34
C ARG A 265 14.45 -10.24 -7.35
N LEU A 266 14.53 -9.76 -6.11
CA LEU A 266 13.57 -10.10 -5.07
C LEU A 266 12.20 -9.44 -5.32
N LEU A 267 12.17 -8.20 -5.82
CA LEU A 267 10.94 -7.53 -6.25
C LEU A 267 10.21 -8.34 -7.32
N ALA A 268 10.93 -8.82 -8.35
CA ALA A 268 10.36 -9.66 -9.39
C ALA A 268 9.77 -10.96 -8.81
N PHE A 269 10.40 -11.54 -7.77
CA PHE A 269 9.87 -12.69 -7.05
C PHE A 269 8.53 -12.36 -6.35
N TYR A 270 8.48 -11.28 -5.58
CA TYR A 270 7.26 -10.85 -4.87
C TYR A 270 6.14 -10.50 -5.84
N ILE A 271 6.46 -9.79 -6.93
CA ILE A 271 5.51 -9.48 -8.00
C ILE A 271 4.99 -10.76 -8.66
N SER A 272 5.85 -11.76 -8.90
CA SER A 272 5.45 -13.06 -9.46
C SER A 272 4.41 -13.76 -8.59
N VAL A 273 4.63 -13.83 -7.29
CA VAL A 273 3.67 -14.43 -6.35
C VAL A 273 2.36 -13.63 -6.31
N ASN A 274 2.44 -12.29 -6.27
CA ASN A 274 1.25 -11.44 -6.28
C ASN A 274 0.46 -11.55 -7.60
N THR A 275 1.15 -11.72 -8.74
CA THR A 275 0.54 -11.91 -10.06
C THR A 275 -0.31 -13.19 -10.09
N LEU A 276 0.20 -14.31 -9.56
CA LEU A 276 -0.59 -15.54 -9.44
C LEU A 276 -1.80 -15.36 -8.52
N ALA A 277 -1.65 -14.64 -7.40
CA ALA A 277 -2.73 -14.42 -6.44
C ALA A 277 -3.85 -13.54 -6.99
N ALA A 278 -3.55 -12.63 -7.91
CA ALA A 278 -4.50 -11.64 -8.43
C ALA A 278 -5.67 -12.28 -9.19
N ILE A 279 -5.44 -13.37 -9.94
CA ILE A 279 -6.47 -14.02 -10.76
C ILE A 279 -7.57 -14.66 -9.88
N PRO A 280 -7.27 -15.63 -8.98
CA PRO A 280 -8.28 -16.21 -8.14
C PRO A 280 -8.91 -15.20 -7.16
N TRP A 281 -8.18 -14.15 -6.77
CA TRP A 281 -8.72 -13.05 -5.96
C TRP A 281 -9.83 -12.30 -6.69
N ALA A 282 -9.72 -12.09 -8.00
CA ALA A 282 -10.68 -11.32 -8.79
C ALA A 282 -12.01 -12.07 -9.05
N ILE A 283 -12.00 -13.40 -9.04
CA ILE A 283 -13.16 -14.23 -9.43
C ILE A 283 -14.45 -13.84 -8.67
N PRO A 284 -14.47 -13.65 -7.33
CA PRO A 284 -15.67 -13.27 -6.60
C PRO A 284 -16.25 -11.91 -6.96
N TYR A 285 -15.47 -11.03 -7.60
CA TYR A 285 -15.89 -9.66 -7.91
C TYR A 285 -16.47 -9.52 -9.33
N GLY A 286 -16.22 -10.48 -10.21
CA GLY A 286 -16.83 -10.56 -11.53
C GLY A 286 -15.84 -10.57 -12.69
N GLN A 287 -16.39 -10.70 -13.91
CA GLN A 287 -15.58 -10.89 -15.11
C GLN A 287 -14.71 -9.67 -15.45
N ASP A 288 -15.17 -8.46 -15.15
CA ASP A 288 -14.40 -7.23 -15.45
C ASP A 288 -13.14 -7.14 -14.57
N ASP A 289 -13.25 -7.53 -13.29
CA ASP A 289 -12.09 -7.60 -12.40
C ASP A 289 -11.12 -8.70 -12.82
N VAL A 290 -11.63 -9.87 -13.23
CA VAL A 290 -10.81 -10.95 -13.79
C VAL A 290 -10.06 -10.46 -15.05
N ASN A 291 -10.75 -9.79 -15.98
CA ASN A 291 -10.13 -9.25 -17.19
C ASN A 291 -9.05 -8.21 -16.87
N THR A 292 -9.30 -7.36 -15.88
CA THR A 292 -8.33 -6.36 -15.40
C THR A 292 -7.08 -7.03 -14.84
N MET A 293 -7.23 -8.07 -14.01
CA MET A 293 -6.08 -8.81 -13.48
C MET A 293 -5.36 -9.61 -14.57
N MET A 294 -6.07 -10.19 -15.54
CA MET A 294 -5.45 -10.85 -16.69
C MET A 294 -4.61 -9.86 -17.51
N GLN A 295 -5.11 -8.64 -17.77
CA GLN A 295 -4.32 -7.62 -18.46
C GLN A 295 -3.07 -7.25 -17.65
N GLN A 296 -3.19 -7.12 -16.33
CA GLN A 296 -2.06 -6.81 -15.46
C GLN A 296 -0.98 -7.91 -15.48
N THR A 297 -1.37 -9.18 -15.60
CA THR A 297 -0.38 -10.27 -15.76
C THR A 297 0.44 -10.11 -17.05
N GLN A 298 -0.21 -9.71 -18.16
CA GLN A 298 0.48 -9.45 -19.41
C GLN A 298 1.40 -8.21 -19.31
N ASP A 299 0.97 -7.16 -18.62
CA ASP A 299 1.81 -6.01 -18.34
C ASP A 299 3.09 -6.43 -17.59
N VAL A 300 2.98 -7.28 -16.54
CA VAL A 300 4.13 -7.81 -15.79
C VAL A 300 5.08 -8.60 -16.70
N LEU A 301 4.57 -9.55 -17.47
CA LEU A 301 5.38 -10.35 -18.40
C LEU A 301 6.09 -9.46 -19.43
N SER A 302 5.41 -8.45 -19.94
CA SER A 302 6.00 -7.47 -20.87
C SER A 302 7.11 -6.67 -20.20
N TRP A 303 6.88 -6.13 -19.00
CA TRP A 303 7.86 -5.31 -18.28
C TRP A 303 9.14 -6.07 -17.93
N TYR A 304 9.02 -7.35 -17.62
CA TYR A 304 10.16 -8.21 -17.27
C TYR A 304 10.64 -9.09 -18.44
N ASN A 305 10.13 -8.85 -19.67
CA ASN A 305 10.47 -9.68 -20.85
C ASN A 305 10.37 -11.18 -20.53
N ASN A 306 9.18 -11.64 -20.15
CA ASN A 306 8.92 -13.02 -19.70
C ASN A 306 9.89 -13.46 -18.57
N MET A 307 10.06 -12.60 -17.58
CA MET A 307 10.91 -12.80 -16.38
C MET A 307 12.41 -12.99 -16.68
N GLN A 308 12.88 -12.60 -17.87
CA GLN A 308 14.30 -12.66 -18.26
C GLN A 308 15.08 -11.43 -17.80
N ASN A 309 14.43 -10.27 -17.69
CA ASN A 309 15.07 -9.03 -17.28
C ASN A 309 15.02 -8.87 -15.75
N VAL A 310 16.13 -8.44 -15.17
CA VAL A 310 16.18 -8.09 -13.74
C VAL A 310 15.44 -6.77 -13.46
N PHE A 311 15.64 -5.79 -14.34
CA PHE A 311 15.04 -4.47 -14.22
C PHE A 311 13.76 -4.44 -15.08
N PRO A 312 12.61 -4.05 -14.51
CA PRO A 312 11.40 -3.87 -15.29
C PRO A 312 11.53 -2.66 -16.22
N SER A 313 10.94 -2.72 -17.42
CA SER A 313 11.07 -1.68 -18.43
C SER A 313 10.47 -0.32 -18.01
N TRP A 314 9.58 -0.28 -17.02
CA TRP A 314 9.05 0.97 -16.47
C TRP A 314 10.03 1.69 -15.54
N TYR A 315 11.10 1.02 -15.07
CA TYR A 315 12.10 1.66 -14.21
C TYR A 315 13.03 2.54 -15.03
N LEU A 316 13.00 3.84 -14.78
CA LEU A 316 13.73 4.86 -15.54
C LEU A 316 15.17 5.01 -15.02
N LYS A 317 16.04 4.09 -15.40
CA LYS A 317 17.41 3.97 -14.89
C LYS A 317 18.29 5.20 -15.21
N ASP A 318 18.14 5.76 -16.40
CA ASP A 318 19.03 6.82 -16.94
C ASP A 318 18.32 8.14 -17.28
N ASN A 319 17.00 8.20 -17.15
CA ASN A 319 16.23 9.38 -17.50
C ASN A 319 15.79 10.14 -16.26
N ASN A 320 16.68 11.00 -15.73
CA ASN A 320 16.20 12.10 -14.92
C ASN A 320 15.41 13.05 -15.83
N PRO A 321 14.12 13.34 -15.56
CA PRO A 321 13.46 14.43 -16.25
C PRO A 321 14.33 15.66 -16.09
N SER A 322 14.77 16.26 -17.20
CA SER A 322 15.54 17.51 -17.16
C SER A 322 14.70 18.52 -16.39
N ILE A 323 15.15 18.86 -15.18
CA ILE A 323 14.58 19.99 -14.43
C ILE A 323 15.09 21.23 -15.15
N ASN A 324 14.33 21.69 -16.16
CA ASN A 324 14.50 22.99 -16.77
C ASN A 324 13.75 24.06 -16.01
#